data_a977d21e64c8ca27e13b1b63117f2746
#
_entry.id   a977d21e64c8ca27e13b1b63117f2746
#
_cell.length_a   1.000
_cell.length_b   1.000
_cell.length_c   1.000
_cell.angle_alpha   90.00
_cell.angle_beta   90.00
_cell.angle_gamma   90.00
#
_symmetry.space_group_name_H-M   'P 1'
#
loop_
_entity.id
_entity.type
_entity.pdbx_description
1 polymer ?
#
loop_
_entity_poly.entity_id
_entity_poly.type
_entity_poly.pdbx_seq_one_letter_code
_entity_poly.pdbx_strand_id
1 'polypeptide(L)'
;MKTIHIRELADWLDGALQAARFKDYCPNGLQVEGKAEIAHIITGVTASEALLRAAIERGADAVLVHHGWFWRNEDRRVLGPRRTRLALALGHELNLLAYHLPLDAHPQWGNNAQLARVLGLQAETGPDGAPRTCGADNLVWL
;
A
#
# COMPACT_ATOMS: atom_id res chain seq x y z
N MET A 1 -4.60 -22.78 -10.99
CA MET A 1 -4.86 -21.67 -10.04
C MET A 1 -5.28 -20.46 -10.87
N LYS A 2 -6.27 -19.69 -10.42
CA LYS A 2 -6.64 -18.46 -11.16
C LYS A 2 -5.57 -17.40 -10.88
N THR A 3 -5.12 -16.74 -11.94
CA THR A 3 -4.18 -15.61 -11.89
C THR A 3 -4.90 -14.31 -12.27
N ILE A 4 -4.31 -13.18 -11.94
CA ILE A 4 -4.71 -11.87 -12.40
C ILE A 4 -3.45 -11.13 -12.90
N HIS A 5 -3.58 -10.35 -13.95
CA HIS A 5 -2.48 -9.51 -14.41
C HIS A 5 -2.22 -8.39 -13.41
N ILE A 6 -0.94 -8.13 -13.08
CA ILE A 6 -0.56 -7.16 -12.03
C ILE A 6 -1.13 -5.75 -12.30
N ARG A 7 -1.18 -5.32 -13.55
CA ARG A 7 -1.74 -4.01 -13.91
C ARG A 7 -3.25 -3.95 -13.71
N GLU A 8 -3.96 -5.03 -14.02
CA GLU A 8 -5.40 -5.13 -13.76
C GLU A 8 -5.70 -5.05 -12.25
N LEU A 9 -4.90 -5.73 -11.43
CA LEU A 9 -5.01 -5.61 -9.97
C LEU A 9 -4.72 -4.20 -9.50
N ALA A 10 -3.66 -3.56 -10.00
CA ALA A 10 -3.31 -2.18 -9.63
C ALA A 10 -4.43 -1.20 -10.01
N ASP A 11 -4.96 -1.28 -11.23
CA ASP A 11 -6.06 -0.44 -11.69
C ASP A 11 -7.33 -0.62 -10.84
N TRP A 12 -7.62 -1.87 -10.46
CA TRP A 12 -8.75 -2.16 -9.58
C TRP A 12 -8.56 -1.55 -8.18
N LEU A 13 -7.38 -1.71 -7.58
CA LEU A 13 -7.06 -1.14 -6.27
C LEU A 13 -7.06 0.40 -6.31
N ASP A 14 -6.51 0.99 -7.36
CA ASP A 14 -6.50 2.45 -7.55
C ASP A 14 -7.93 3.01 -7.60
N GLY A 15 -8.82 2.34 -8.30
CA GLY A 15 -10.23 2.70 -8.37
C GLY A 15 -10.95 2.48 -7.03
N ALA A 16 -10.78 1.33 -6.42
CA ALA A 16 -11.43 0.95 -5.16
C ALA A 16 -11.02 1.88 -4.00
N LEU A 17 -9.73 2.22 -3.92
CA LEU A 17 -9.20 3.12 -2.90
C LEU A 17 -9.23 4.60 -3.30
N GLN A 18 -9.69 4.90 -4.53
CA GLN A 18 -9.75 6.27 -5.07
C GLN A 18 -8.39 7.00 -4.98
N ALA A 19 -7.30 6.31 -5.30
CA ALA A 19 -5.94 6.77 -5.08
C ALA A 19 -5.65 8.15 -5.72
N ALA A 20 -6.25 8.44 -6.88
CA ALA A 20 -6.08 9.71 -7.59
C ALA A 20 -6.62 10.95 -6.84
N ARG A 21 -7.45 10.76 -5.81
CA ARG A 21 -7.96 11.88 -4.98
C ARG A 21 -6.93 12.44 -4.02
N PHE A 22 -5.83 11.72 -3.79
CA PHE A 22 -4.87 12.05 -2.73
C PHE A 22 -3.60 12.66 -3.30
N LYS A 23 -3.20 13.81 -2.73
CA LYS A 23 -1.86 14.38 -2.91
C LYS A 23 -0.96 13.83 -1.79
N ASP A 24 -0.40 12.66 -2.05
CA ASP A 24 0.36 11.94 -1.03
C ASP A 24 1.85 12.30 -1.03
N TYR A 25 2.55 11.79 -0.02
CA TYR A 25 4.00 11.95 0.19
C TYR A 25 4.81 10.87 -0.53
N CYS A 26 4.15 9.86 -1.08
CA CYS A 26 4.73 8.78 -1.86
C CYS A 26 3.78 8.40 -3.01
N PRO A 27 4.27 7.73 -4.07
CA PRO A 27 3.38 7.20 -5.10
C PRO A 27 2.51 6.08 -4.53
N ASN A 28 1.19 6.18 -4.71
CA ASN A 28 0.27 5.11 -4.44
C ASN A 28 0.14 4.18 -5.65
N GLY A 29 -0.15 2.90 -5.43
CA GLY A 29 -0.29 1.89 -6.47
C GLY A 29 0.93 0.99 -6.63
N LEU A 30 1.18 0.54 -7.86
CA LEU A 30 2.31 -0.33 -8.18
C LEU A 30 3.62 0.48 -8.16
N GLN A 31 4.47 0.21 -7.18
CA GLN A 31 5.74 0.90 -6.99
C GLN A 31 6.94 0.18 -7.62
N VAL A 32 6.92 -1.16 -7.61
CA VAL A 32 7.93 -2.00 -8.27
C VAL A 32 7.21 -3.09 -9.03
N GLU A 33 7.48 -3.17 -10.33
CA GLU A 33 6.92 -4.17 -11.21
C GLU A 33 7.81 -5.41 -11.26
N GLY A 34 7.20 -6.58 -11.09
CA GLY A 34 7.82 -7.89 -11.18
C GLY A 34 7.07 -8.77 -12.18
N LYS A 35 6.60 -9.97 -11.76
CA LYS A 35 5.84 -10.88 -12.60
C LYS A 35 4.55 -10.23 -13.13
N ALA A 36 4.24 -10.49 -14.38
CA ALA A 36 3.00 -10.01 -15.01
C ALA A 36 1.75 -10.71 -14.44
N GLU A 37 1.82 -12.04 -14.31
CA GLU A 37 0.71 -12.86 -13.77
C GLU A 37 0.98 -13.20 -12.32
N ILE A 38 0.02 -12.89 -11.44
CA ILE A 38 0.11 -13.14 -10.02
C ILE A 38 -1.04 -14.01 -9.51
N ALA A 39 -0.73 -14.87 -8.58
CA ALA A 39 -1.69 -15.75 -7.90
C ALA A 39 -1.57 -15.65 -6.37
N HIS A 40 -0.41 -15.24 -5.86
CA HIS A 40 -0.14 -15.21 -4.43
C HIS A 40 0.31 -13.82 -3.99
N ILE A 41 -0.48 -13.20 -3.11
CA ILE A 41 -0.21 -11.87 -2.55
C ILE A 41 0.01 -12.02 -1.03
N ILE A 42 1.05 -11.38 -0.53
CA ILE A 42 1.27 -11.23 0.91
C ILE A 42 1.05 -9.76 1.28
N THR A 43 0.32 -9.53 2.35
CA THR A 43 0.09 -8.19 2.88
C THR A 43 0.97 -7.90 4.09
N GLY A 44 1.31 -6.64 4.27
CA GLY A 44 2.06 -6.17 5.44
C GLY A 44 1.86 -4.68 5.66
N VAL A 45 2.41 -4.16 6.75
CA VAL A 45 2.31 -2.73 7.04
C VAL A 45 3.39 -1.95 6.31
N THR A 46 4.65 -2.35 6.45
CA THR A 46 5.82 -1.66 5.91
C THR A 46 6.64 -2.59 5.03
N ALA A 47 7.03 -2.12 3.84
CA ALA A 47 7.87 -2.85 2.89
C ALA A 47 9.33 -2.93 3.39
N SER A 48 9.54 -3.60 4.51
CA SER A 48 10.85 -3.86 5.12
C SER A 48 11.56 -5.02 4.42
N GLU A 49 12.87 -5.11 4.60
CA GLU A 49 13.66 -6.25 4.13
C GLU A 49 13.12 -7.58 4.69
N ALA A 50 12.75 -7.60 5.97
CA ALA A 50 12.21 -8.79 6.62
C ALA A 50 10.90 -9.26 5.97
N LEU A 51 9.99 -8.34 5.64
CA LEU A 51 8.74 -8.67 4.94
C LEU A 51 9.02 -9.21 3.54
N LEU A 52 9.94 -8.60 2.78
CA LEU A 52 10.29 -9.07 1.45
C LEU A 52 10.87 -10.49 1.48
N ARG A 53 11.81 -10.76 2.39
CA ARG A 53 12.38 -12.10 2.55
C ARG A 53 11.32 -13.12 2.90
N ALA A 54 10.44 -12.82 3.85
CA ALA A 54 9.35 -13.70 4.23
C ALA A 54 8.36 -13.94 3.07
N ALA A 55 8.10 -12.95 2.24
CA ALA A 55 7.25 -13.07 1.06
C ALA A 55 7.89 -13.96 -0.01
N ILE A 56 9.18 -13.77 -0.28
CA ILE A 56 9.97 -14.58 -1.22
C ILE A 56 10.00 -16.05 -0.77
N GLU A 57 10.29 -16.31 0.50
CA GLU A 57 10.31 -17.67 1.07
C GLU A 57 8.97 -18.39 0.94
N ARG A 58 7.86 -17.64 0.97
CA ARG A 58 6.51 -18.17 0.79
C ARG A 58 6.06 -18.22 -0.67
N GLY A 59 6.90 -17.86 -1.62
CA GLY A 59 6.59 -17.88 -3.04
C GLY A 59 5.54 -16.86 -3.45
N ALA A 60 5.51 -15.69 -2.79
CA ALA A 60 4.63 -14.61 -3.17
C ALA A 60 5.03 -14.02 -4.52
N ASP A 61 4.04 -13.63 -5.32
CA ASP A 61 4.22 -12.90 -6.57
C ASP A 61 4.11 -11.39 -6.38
N ALA A 62 3.42 -10.97 -5.31
CA ALA A 62 3.25 -9.57 -4.95
C ALA A 62 3.21 -9.36 -3.43
N VAL A 63 3.67 -8.19 -3.01
CA VAL A 63 3.49 -7.67 -1.64
C VAL A 63 2.65 -6.40 -1.71
N LEU A 64 1.61 -6.33 -0.90
CA LEU A 64 0.75 -5.17 -0.74
C LEU A 64 0.93 -4.58 0.66
N VAL A 65 1.32 -3.32 0.73
CA VAL A 65 1.64 -2.63 1.99
C VAL A 65 0.98 -1.27 2.11
N HIS A 66 0.99 -0.74 3.32
CA HIS A 66 0.64 0.65 3.61
C HIS A 66 1.86 1.57 3.43
N HIS A 67 2.99 1.26 4.03
CA HIS A 67 4.23 2.00 3.88
C HIS A 67 5.15 1.35 2.84
N GLY A 68 5.12 1.89 1.63
CA GLY A 68 6.02 1.50 0.55
C GLY A 68 7.33 2.27 0.54
N TRP A 69 7.79 2.58 -0.67
CA TRP A 69 9.06 3.29 -0.94
C TRP A 69 8.81 4.59 -1.69
N PHE A 70 9.90 5.28 -2.07
CA PHE A 70 9.90 6.48 -2.90
C PHE A 70 9.22 7.69 -2.24
N TRP A 71 9.48 7.88 -0.94
CA TRP A 71 8.96 9.01 -0.19
C TRP A 71 9.47 10.35 -0.73
N ARG A 72 8.63 11.37 -0.68
CA ARG A 72 9.02 12.74 -1.03
C ARG A 72 10.21 13.17 -0.15
N ASN A 73 11.22 13.78 -0.76
CA ASN A 73 12.45 14.21 -0.12
C ASN A 73 13.40 13.10 0.34
N GLU A 74 13.11 11.83 0.03
CA GLU A 74 14.06 10.74 0.25
C GLU A 74 15.26 10.85 -0.68
N ASP A 75 16.46 10.49 -0.21
CA ASP A 75 17.64 10.39 -1.07
C ASP A 75 17.39 9.38 -2.20
N ARG A 76 17.52 9.85 -3.44
CA ARG A 76 17.26 9.04 -4.63
C ARG A 76 18.32 8.01 -4.95
N ARG A 77 19.49 8.09 -4.30
CA ARG A 77 20.58 7.15 -4.53
C ARG A 77 20.21 5.75 -4.05
N VAL A 78 20.63 4.73 -4.80
CA VAL A 78 20.33 3.32 -4.48
C VAL A 78 21.50 2.75 -3.69
N LEU A 79 21.54 3.05 -2.39
CA LEU A 79 22.60 2.65 -1.46
C LEU A 79 22.01 1.97 -0.22
N GLY A 80 22.85 1.21 0.49
CA GLY A 80 22.51 0.60 1.78
C GLY A 80 21.19 -0.19 1.77
N PRO A 81 20.29 0.04 2.74
CA PRO A 81 19.02 -0.70 2.85
C PRO A 81 18.12 -0.57 1.62
N ARG A 82 18.16 0.59 0.95
CA ARG A 82 17.41 0.80 -0.30
C ARG A 82 17.90 -0.13 -1.41
N ARG A 83 19.22 -0.23 -1.58
CA ARG A 83 19.82 -1.16 -2.55
C ARG A 83 19.42 -2.61 -2.26
N THR A 84 19.50 -3.03 -0.99
CA THR A 84 19.16 -4.40 -0.60
C THR A 84 17.71 -4.73 -0.91
N ARG A 85 16.78 -3.85 -0.53
CA ARG A 85 15.33 -4.06 -0.78
C ARG A 85 15.00 -4.09 -2.26
N LEU A 86 15.53 -3.16 -3.05
CA LEU A 86 15.32 -3.15 -4.50
C LEU A 86 15.92 -4.39 -5.18
N ALA A 87 17.12 -4.82 -4.76
CA ALA A 87 17.74 -6.02 -5.30
C ALA A 87 16.92 -7.29 -5.00
N LEU A 88 16.32 -7.39 -3.81
CA LEU A 88 15.41 -8.49 -3.47
C LEU A 88 14.16 -8.47 -4.34
N ALA A 89 13.48 -7.33 -4.45
CA ALA A 89 12.25 -7.23 -5.23
C ALA A 89 12.49 -7.53 -6.71
N LEU A 90 13.47 -6.88 -7.34
CA LEU A 90 13.79 -7.05 -8.75
C LEU A 90 14.36 -8.43 -9.06
N GLY A 91 15.26 -8.95 -8.21
CA GLY A 91 15.90 -10.24 -8.42
C GLY A 91 14.96 -11.46 -8.30
N HIS A 92 13.82 -11.28 -7.63
CA HIS A 92 12.79 -12.32 -7.49
C HIS A 92 11.50 -12.00 -8.24
N GLU A 93 11.52 -10.97 -9.08
CA GLU A 93 10.36 -10.50 -9.85
C GLU A 93 9.12 -10.29 -8.94
N LEU A 94 9.36 -9.80 -7.72
CA LEU A 94 8.33 -9.55 -6.72
C LEU A 94 7.70 -8.17 -6.93
N ASN A 95 6.40 -8.14 -7.17
CA ASN A 95 5.66 -6.88 -7.29
C ASN A 95 5.52 -6.21 -5.91
N LEU A 96 5.67 -4.88 -5.86
CA LEU A 96 5.36 -4.07 -4.68
C LEU A 96 4.24 -3.09 -5.00
N LEU A 97 3.12 -3.25 -4.30
CA LEU A 97 2.01 -2.31 -4.30
C LEU A 97 1.96 -1.61 -2.93
N ALA A 98 1.77 -0.30 -2.93
CA ALA A 98 1.65 0.47 -1.71
C ALA A 98 0.49 1.47 -1.79
N TYR A 99 -0.31 1.54 -0.73
CA TYR A 99 -1.39 2.51 -0.58
C TYR A 99 -1.31 3.15 0.80
N HIS A 100 -0.92 4.43 0.82
CA HIS A 100 -0.72 5.21 2.05
C HIS A 100 -2.00 5.96 2.45
N LEU A 101 -2.12 7.25 2.14
CA LEU A 101 -3.31 8.03 2.52
C LEU A 101 -4.64 7.47 1.98
N PRO A 102 -4.71 6.90 0.77
CA PRO A 102 -5.95 6.28 0.30
C PRO A 102 -6.45 5.16 1.23
N LEU A 103 -5.53 4.36 1.77
CA LEU A 103 -5.90 3.30 2.71
C LEU A 103 -6.25 3.85 4.09
N ASP A 104 -5.61 4.93 4.56
CA ASP A 104 -5.98 5.57 5.82
C ASP A 104 -7.42 6.12 5.79
N ALA A 105 -7.80 6.72 4.68
CA ALA A 105 -9.07 7.43 4.55
C ALA A 105 -10.25 6.57 4.07
N HIS A 106 -10.01 5.33 3.62
CA HIS A 106 -11.09 4.52 3.06
C HIS A 106 -12.15 4.18 4.11
N PRO A 107 -13.46 4.44 3.85
CA PRO A 107 -14.51 4.38 4.87
C PRO A 107 -14.82 2.97 5.39
N GLN A 108 -14.45 1.93 4.65
CA GLN A 108 -14.73 0.54 5.02
C GLN A 108 -13.46 -0.26 5.30
N TRP A 109 -12.45 -0.16 4.42
CA TRP A 109 -11.22 -0.97 4.50
C TRP A 109 -10.06 -0.22 5.13
N GLY A 110 -10.24 1.09 5.35
CA GLY A 110 -9.18 1.96 5.82
C GLY A 110 -8.70 1.64 7.23
N ASN A 111 -7.44 1.94 7.48
CA ASN A 111 -6.80 1.72 8.77
C ASN A 111 -7.60 2.36 9.91
N ASN A 112 -8.02 3.60 9.73
CA ASN A 112 -8.77 4.35 10.73
C ASN A 112 -10.19 3.78 10.93
N ALA A 113 -10.89 3.45 9.84
CA ALA A 113 -12.22 2.85 9.91
C ALA A 113 -12.21 1.49 10.63
N GLN A 114 -11.22 0.65 10.33
CA GLN A 114 -11.06 -0.65 10.98
C GLN A 114 -10.65 -0.52 12.45
N LEU A 115 -9.77 0.43 12.78
CA LEU A 115 -9.39 0.70 14.16
C LEU A 115 -10.61 1.18 14.98
N ALA A 116 -11.38 2.13 14.44
CA ALA A 116 -12.62 2.59 15.07
C ALA A 116 -13.58 1.41 15.34
N ARG A 117 -13.75 0.53 14.36
CA ARG A 117 -14.60 -0.67 14.50
C ARG A 117 -14.11 -1.58 15.63
N VAL A 118 -12.81 -1.85 15.71
CA VAL A 118 -12.21 -2.72 16.74
C VAL A 118 -12.39 -2.12 18.13
N LEU A 119 -12.28 -0.79 18.25
CA LEU A 119 -12.42 -0.06 19.51
C LEU A 119 -13.88 0.28 19.86
N GLY A 120 -14.86 -0.03 19.00
CA GLY A 120 -16.26 0.33 19.20
C GLY A 120 -16.54 1.83 19.09
N LEU A 121 -15.68 2.58 18.38
CA LEU A 121 -15.82 4.01 18.16
C LEU A 121 -16.63 4.29 16.89
N GLN A 122 -17.33 5.42 16.88
CA GLN A 122 -18.02 5.92 15.68
C GLN A 122 -17.21 7.06 15.09
N ALA A 123 -16.79 6.91 13.83
CA ALA A 123 -16.09 7.96 13.12
C ALA A 123 -17.07 9.08 12.72
N GLU A 124 -16.66 10.35 12.89
CA GLU A 124 -17.40 11.46 12.30
C GLU A 124 -17.29 11.39 10.77
N THR A 125 -18.41 11.55 10.10
CA THR A 125 -18.48 11.55 8.64
C THR A 125 -18.77 12.94 8.10
N GLY A 126 -18.18 13.24 6.93
CA GLY A 126 -18.49 14.43 6.16
C GLY A 126 -19.84 14.29 5.43
N PRO A 127 -20.29 15.35 4.71
CA PRO A 127 -21.52 15.33 3.94
C PRO A 127 -21.56 14.27 2.83
N ASP A 128 -20.39 13.83 2.37
CA ASP A 128 -20.18 12.77 1.36
C ASP A 128 -20.15 11.37 1.96
N GLY A 129 -20.37 11.24 3.27
CA GLY A 129 -20.31 9.96 3.99
C GLY A 129 -18.90 9.44 4.23
N ALA A 130 -17.86 10.13 3.78
CA ALA A 130 -16.48 9.78 4.06
C ALA A 130 -16.09 10.20 5.49
N PRO A 131 -15.18 9.47 6.16
CA PRO A 131 -14.65 9.89 7.44
C PRO A 131 -14.06 11.30 7.37
N ARG A 132 -14.40 12.16 8.33
CA ARG A 132 -13.79 13.50 8.41
C ARG A 132 -12.32 13.36 8.73
N THR A 133 -11.51 14.02 7.94
CA THR A 133 -10.07 14.10 8.16
C THR A 133 -9.69 15.46 8.69
N CYS A 134 -8.68 15.55 9.56
CA CYS A 134 -8.14 16.82 10.04
C CYS A 134 -6.72 17.05 9.49
N GLY A 135 -6.51 18.28 9.03
CA GLY A 135 -5.18 18.75 8.65
C GLY A 135 -4.53 18.07 7.46
N ALA A 136 -3.24 18.31 7.31
CA ALA A 136 -2.43 17.81 6.20
C ALA A 136 -2.13 16.30 6.26
N ASP A 137 -2.34 15.69 7.42
CA ASP A 137 -1.95 14.30 7.69
C ASP A 137 -3.11 13.31 7.57
N ASN A 138 -4.28 13.76 7.10
CA ASN A 138 -5.50 12.95 6.93
C ASN A 138 -5.85 12.10 8.16
N LEU A 139 -5.58 12.63 9.37
CA LEU A 139 -6.04 12.02 10.59
C LEU A 139 -7.56 12.06 10.62
N VAL A 140 -8.18 10.92 10.86
CA VAL A 140 -9.63 10.81 11.01
C VAL A 140 -10.03 11.23 12.42
N TRP A 141 -11.03 12.11 12.53
CA TRP A 141 -11.68 12.37 13.81
C TRP A 141 -12.52 11.14 14.20
N LEU A 142 -12.24 10.63 15.36
CA LEU A 142 -12.99 9.54 15.99
C LEU A 142 -13.88 10.07 17.12
#